data_8f1d8b7d3e6bb0d3d8fbca10da5bbff8
#
_entry.id   8f1d8b7d3e6bb0d3d8fbca10da5bbff8
#
_cell.length_a   1.000
_cell.length_b   1.000
_cell.length_c   1.000
_cell.angle_alpha   90.00
_cell.angle_beta   90.00
_cell.angle_gamma   90.00
#
_symmetry.space_group_name_H-M   'P 1'
#
loop_
_entity.id
_entity.type
_entity.pdbx_description
1 polymer ?
#
loop_
_entity_poly.entity_id
_entity_poly.type
_entity_poly.pdbx_seq_one_letter_code
_entity_poly.pdbx_strand_id
1 'polypeptide(L)'
;MTSPLNRRTLLLGVVPAAALGLSACGSSCSQPSASASASASASTATTSASASASATASASASADSSASVSGSATADDGYVGYRLNREVPGAGTATLYTDYQCPYCAKAEPKFEEAAKKLDGIMNVTVRHMPLNMHANAVPAALAVEAATAQGKHLEMANKLFNTQNDWKNIKERDKLRTLFNDYAKELGLNVEEFDKVLLASDTVKPIQRDYDHAVKIGVKGTPTFAVNDKVVEGLDSSSSVDDLVSTFKREAGVK
;
A
#
# COMPACT_ATOMS: atom_id res chain seq x y z
N MET A 1 12.02 -32.99 -51.09
CA MET A 1 12.60 -31.80 -51.72
C MET A 1 12.92 -30.87 -50.57
N THR A 2 14.05 -31.06 -49.91
CA THR A 2 15.37 -30.40 -49.95
C THR A 2 15.34 -28.90 -49.57
N SER A 3 15.98 -28.66 -48.40
CA SER A 3 16.44 -27.39 -47.80
C SER A 3 17.07 -26.39 -48.77
N PRO A 4 17.44 -25.15 -48.34
CA PRO A 4 18.68 -25.06 -47.58
C PRO A 4 18.74 -24.01 -46.44
N LEU A 5 19.65 -24.33 -45.52
CA LEU A 5 20.30 -23.46 -44.55
C LEU A 5 21.01 -22.25 -45.19
N ASN A 6 20.99 -21.12 -44.51
CA ASN A 6 22.00 -20.10 -44.78
C ASN A 6 22.70 -19.66 -43.46
N ARG A 7 23.98 -20.07 -43.39
CA ARG A 7 24.99 -19.60 -42.42
C ARG A 7 25.61 -18.32 -42.96
N ARG A 8 25.96 -17.39 -42.09
CA ARG A 8 27.05 -16.41 -42.16
C ARG A 8 26.79 -15.30 -41.14
N THR A 9 27.63 -14.75 -40.32
CA THR A 9 29.09 -14.83 -40.17
C THR A 9 29.36 -14.11 -38.85
N LEU A 10 30.26 -14.68 -38.04
CA LEU A 10 30.94 -14.03 -36.91
C LEU A 10 31.76 -12.86 -37.39
N LEU A 11 31.76 -11.74 -36.65
CA LEU A 11 32.86 -10.79 -36.66
C LEU A 11 33.22 -10.45 -35.23
N LEU A 12 34.38 -10.97 -34.83
CA LEU A 12 35.17 -10.54 -33.68
C LEU A 12 35.73 -9.14 -34.01
N GLY A 13 35.57 -8.22 -33.10
CA GLY A 13 36.25 -6.91 -33.10
C GLY A 13 36.95 -6.70 -31.77
N VAL A 14 38.26 -6.63 -31.86
CA VAL A 14 39.29 -6.59 -30.84
C VAL A 14 39.40 -5.21 -30.19
N VAL A 15 39.71 -5.22 -28.88
CA VAL A 15 40.10 -4.13 -27.94
C VAL A 15 41.25 -3.27 -28.49
N PRO A 16 41.45 -2.01 -28.04
CA PRO A 16 42.60 -1.82 -27.18
C PRO A 16 42.35 -1.01 -25.88
N ALA A 17 43.12 -1.39 -24.87
CA ALA A 17 43.35 -0.69 -23.62
C ALA A 17 44.42 0.43 -23.81
N ALA A 18 44.27 1.51 -23.05
CA ALA A 18 45.32 2.42 -22.62
C ALA A 18 44.85 3.09 -21.35
N ALA A 19 45.33 2.86 -20.21
CA ALA A 19 46.57 3.10 -19.50
C ALA A 19 46.74 4.56 -19.02
N LEU A 20 46.71 4.68 -17.67
CA LEU A 20 47.56 5.51 -16.78
C LEU A 20 47.37 7.04 -16.72
N GLY A 21 47.09 7.51 -15.51
CA GLY A 21 47.28 8.89 -15.04
C GLY A 21 47.06 9.00 -13.54
N LEU A 22 48.07 8.62 -12.74
CA LEU A 22 48.21 9.01 -11.33
C LEU A 22 48.52 10.50 -11.24
N SER A 23 47.86 11.24 -10.33
CA SER A 23 48.45 12.39 -9.68
C SER A 23 47.85 12.54 -8.29
N ALA A 24 48.73 12.33 -7.32
CA ALA A 24 48.58 12.63 -5.92
C ALA A 24 49.06 14.06 -5.65
N CYS A 25 48.48 14.71 -4.66
CA CYS A 25 49.00 15.74 -3.73
C CYS A 25 47.76 16.27 -2.99
N GLY A 26 47.59 16.21 -1.70
CA GLY A 26 48.50 16.37 -0.59
C GLY A 26 48.14 17.64 0.16
N SER A 27 48.08 17.55 1.47
CA SER A 27 48.11 18.61 2.49
C SER A 27 46.71 19.02 3.03
N SER A 28 46.32 18.59 4.21
CA SER A 28 46.80 18.85 5.58
C SER A 28 46.28 20.11 6.24
N CYS A 29 45.78 19.89 7.45
CA CYS A 29 45.68 20.79 8.62
C CYS A 29 44.57 21.86 8.59
N SER A 30 43.77 22.11 9.59
CA SER A 30 43.98 22.07 11.04
C SER A 30 42.62 22.24 11.73
N GLN A 31 42.42 21.52 12.79
CA GLN A 31 41.57 21.99 13.90
C GLN A 31 42.34 23.09 14.69
N PRO A 32 41.64 23.96 15.41
CA PRO A 32 41.78 23.83 16.83
C PRO A 32 40.47 23.95 17.63
N SER A 33 40.59 23.30 18.76
CA SER A 33 39.77 23.24 19.94
C SER A 33 39.64 24.56 20.70
N ALA A 34 38.75 24.50 21.65
CA ALA A 34 38.74 25.06 22.99
C ALA A 34 37.56 26.02 23.21
N SER A 35 36.72 25.68 24.06
CA SER A 35 36.67 25.69 25.54
C SER A 35 35.69 26.73 26.06
N ALA A 36 34.72 26.18 26.75
CA ALA A 36 34.44 26.41 28.18
C ALA A 36 33.63 27.65 28.60
N SER A 37 32.66 27.36 29.36
CA SER A 37 32.26 27.76 30.74
C SER A 37 30.88 28.40 30.76
N ALA A 38 29.92 27.75 31.37
CA ALA A 38 29.56 27.65 32.78
C ALA A 38 28.84 28.90 33.33
N SER A 39 27.72 28.66 33.91
CA SER A 39 27.11 29.16 35.16
C SER A 39 25.63 29.45 34.95
N ALA A 40 24.71 28.70 35.47
CA ALA A 40 24.22 28.56 36.84
C ALA A 40 23.44 29.77 37.34
N SER A 41 22.21 29.52 37.72
CA SER A 41 21.44 29.90 38.89
C SER A 41 19.97 30.02 38.53
N ALA A 42 19.08 29.16 38.95
CA ALA A 42 18.44 29.03 40.26
C ALA A 42 17.54 30.21 40.66
N SER A 43 16.27 29.92 40.80
CA SER A 43 15.43 30.11 41.99
C SER A 43 13.96 30.17 41.62
N THR A 44 13.21 29.21 42.12
CA THR A 44 12.17 29.30 43.15
C THR A 44 11.04 30.31 42.91
N ALA A 45 9.81 30.08 43.08
CA ALA A 45 8.96 29.20 43.85
C ALA A 45 7.51 29.68 43.70
N THR A 46 6.58 28.70 43.86
CA THR A 46 5.35 28.79 44.66
C THR A 46 4.24 29.77 44.23
N THR A 47 3.03 29.35 43.97
CA THR A 47 1.92 29.00 44.84
C THR A 47 0.60 28.88 44.08
N SER A 48 -0.12 27.84 44.44
CA SER A 48 -1.55 27.63 44.54
C SER A 48 -2.54 28.74 44.19
N ALA A 49 -3.59 28.38 43.48
CA ALA A 49 -4.96 28.52 44.01
C ALA A 49 -6.01 27.90 43.05
N SER A 50 -6.87 27.14 43.66
CA SER A 50 -8.13 26.59 43.13
C SER A 50 -9.10 27.70 42.72
N ALA A 51 -9.91 27.43 41.69
CA ALA A 51 -11.30 27.83 41.65
C ALA A 51 -12.09 27.02 40.61
N SER A 52 -13.07 26.31 41.07
CA SER A 52 -14.16 25.71 40.33
C SER A 52 -14.99 26.77 39.61
N ALA A 53 -15.42 26.51 38.39
CA ALA A 53 -16.66 27.02 37.85
C ALA A 53 -17.19 26.09 36.77
N SER A 54 -18.31 25.47 37.06
CA SER A 54 -19.17 24.79 36.11
C SER A 54 -19.74 25.79 35.09
N ALA A 55 -19.70 25.44 33.82
CA ALA A 55 -20.58 26.01 32.83
C ALA A 55 -20.95 24.95 31.80
N THR A 56 -22.19 24.56 31.87
CA THR A 56 -22.92 23.76 30.89
C THR A 56 -23.05 24.53 29.59
N ALA A 57 -22.57 23.98 28.49
CA ALA A 57 -22.94 24.45 27.17
C ALA A 57 -23.11 23.27 26.24
N SER A 58 -24.32 23.10 25.78
CA SER A 58 -24.74 22.19 24.70
C SER A 58 -23.91 22.48 23.46
N ALA A 59 -23.29 21.45 22.89
CA ALA A 59 -22.73 21.51 21.55
C ALA A 59 -23.35 20.39 20.72
N SER A 60 -23.91 20.80 19.61
CA SER A 60 -24.47 19.99 18.55
C SER A 60 -23.51 18.93 18.06
N ALA A 61 -23.96 17.70 18.06
CA ALA A 61 -23.28 16.58 17.46
C ALA A 61 -23.36 16.70 15.94
N SER A 62 -22.25 16.99 15.30
CA SER A 62 -22.05 16.65 13.90
C SER A 62 -21.69 15.17 13.84
N ALA A 63 -22.61 14.38 13.30
CA ALA A 63 -22.40 12.96 13.07
C ALA A 63 -21.37 12.78 11.94
N ASP A 64 -20.13 12.54 12.32
CA ASP A 64 -19.13 11.97 11.43
C ASP A 64 -19.41 10.48 11.34
N SER A 65 -19.86 10.05 10.15
CA SER A 65 -20.13 8.65 9.86
C SER A 65 -18.81 7.92 9.64
N SER A 66 -18.09 7.65 10.71
CA SER A 66 -17.01 6.66 10.70
C SER A 66 -17.64 5.28 10.52
N ALA A 67 -17.60 4.78 9.29
CA ALA A 67 -17.91 3.39 9.00
C ALA A 67 -16.87 2.51 9.73
N SER A 68 -17.25 1.98 10.88
CA SER A 68 -16.49 0.94 11.57
C SER A 68 -16.47 -0.31 10.71
N VAL A 69 -15.33 -0.54 10.03
CA VAL A 69 -15.08 -1.81 9.36
C VAL A 69 -14.52 -2.78 10.40
N SER A 70 -15.40 -3.58 10.99
CA SER A 70 -15.02 -4.68 11.87
C SER A 70 -14.61 -5.87 11.00
N GLY A 71 -13.30 -6.06 10.82
CA GLY A 71 -12.75 -7.20 10.10
C GLY A 71 -12.27 -8.27 11.08
N SER A 72 -13.11 -9.22 11.42
CA SER A 72 -12.66 -10.48 12.03
C SER A 72 -13.13 -11.64 11.17
N ALA A 73 -12.19 -12.45 10.72
CA ALA A 73 -12.42 -13.43 9.68
C ALA A 73 -12.20 -14.87 10.13
N THR A 74 -13.18 -15.72 9.84
CA THR A 74 -13.02 -17.18 9.74
C THR A 74 -13.37 -17.64 8.33
N ALA A 75 -12.77 -18.72 7.87
CA ALA A 75 -13.02 -19.27 6.53
C ALA A 75 -14.51 -19.58 6.37
N ASP A 76 -15.15 -18.98 5.39
CA ASP A 76 -16.57 -19.11 5.01
C ASP A 76 -17.53 -18.14 5.72
N ASP A 77 -17.05 -17.01 6.23
CA ASP A 77 -17.83 -16.01 6.96
C ASP A 77 -18.37 -14.85 6.09
N GLY A 78 -18.37 -15.01 4.78
CA GLY A 78 -18.81 -13.97 3.84
C GLY A 78 -17.81 -12.83 3.62
N TYR A 79 -16.54 -13.02 3.98
CA TYR A 79 -15.49 -12.06 3.72
C TYR A 79 -15.27 -11.88 2.21
N VAL A 80 -15.36 -10.66 1.76
CA VAL A 80 -15.28 -10.29 0.34
C VAL A 80 -14.08 -9.40 0.01
N GLY A 81 -13.15 -9.19 0.94
CA GLY A 81 -12.04 -8.24 0.81
C GLY A 81 -12.33 -6.90 1.49
N TYR A 82 -11.42 -5.93 1.33
CA TYR A 82 -11.63 -4.57 1.83
C TYR A 82 -12.66 -3.83 0.97
N ARG A 83 -13.71 -3.33 1.59
CA ARG A 83 -14.81 -2.66 0.88
C ARG A 83 -14.51 -1.18 0.62
N LEU A 84 -14.67 -0.76 -0.63
CA LEU A 84 -14.41 0.62 -1.07
C LEU A 84 -15.64 1.52 -1.06
N ASN A 85 -16.84 0.93 -1.04
CA ASN A 85 -18.09 1.68 -1.05
C ASN A 85 -19.09 1.09 -0.07
N ARG A 86 -20.23 1.74 0.06
CA ARG A 86 -21.32 1.32 0.93
C ARG A 86 -21.85 -0.05 0.49
N GLU A 87 -22.10 -0.93 1.46
CA GLU A 87 -22.68 -2.23 1.17
C GLU A 87 -24.07 -2.12 0.55
N VAL A 88 -24.28 -2.90 -0.51
CA VAL A 88 -25.58 -3.07 -1.16
C VAL A 88 -25.95 -4.54 -1.04
N PRO A 89 -26.81 -4.91 -0.09
CA PRO A 89 -27.19 -6.30 0.14
C PRO A 89 -27.79 -6.94 -1.12
N GLY A 90 -27.28 -8.12 -1.49
CA GLY A 90 -27.75 -8.87 -2.66
C GLY A 90 -27.26 -8.35 -4.02
N ALA A 91 -26.54 -7.24 -4.05
CA ALA A 91 -25.93 -6.76 -5.29
C ALA A 91 -24.63 -7.54 -5.63
N GLY A 92 -24.30 -7.56 -6.92
CA GLY A 92 -23.03 -8.10 -7.38
C GLY A 92 -21.82 -7.37 -6.80
N THR A 93 -20.69 -8.07 -6.73
CA THR A 93 -19.44 -7.53 -6.19
C THR A 93 -18.38 -7.46 -7.28
N ALA A 94 -17.84 -6.26 -7.52
CA ALA A 94 -16.64 -6.04 -8.33
C ALA A 94 -15.41 -6.07 -7.42
N THR A 95 -14.41 -6.85 -7.75
CA THR A 95 -13.19 -7.06 -6.95
C THR A 95 -11.96 -6.74 -7.76
N LEU A 96 -11.03 -5.97 -7.17
CA LEU A 96 -9.67 -5.80 -7.68
C LEU A 96 -8.71 -6.64 -6.83
N TYR A 97 -7.95 -7.51 -7.50
CA TYR A 97 -6.80 -8.20 -6.91
C TYR A 97 -5.55 -7.38 -7.18
N THR A 98 -4.89 -6.94 -6.11
CA THR A 98 -3.82 -5.94 -6.18
C THR A 98 -2.56 -6.38 -5.45
N ASP A 99 -1.42 -5.90 -5.96
CA ASP A 99 -0.08 -6.01 -5.36
C ASP A 99 0.51 -4.61 -5.24
N TYR A 100 0.81 -4.17 -4.02
CA TYR A 100 1.28 -2.80 -3.77
C TYR A 100 2.65 -2.51 -4.38
N GLN A 101 3.45 -3.53 -4.72
CA GLN A 101 4.73 -3.35 -5.42
C GLN A 101 4.59 -3.34 -6.95
N CYS A 102 3.44 -3.76 -7.48
CA CYS A 102 3.19 -3.82 -8.91
C CYS A 102 2.97 -2.41 -9.49
N PRO A 103 3.75 -1.96 -10.49
CA PRO A 103 3.57 -0.63 -11.08
C PRO A 103 2.28 -0.50 -11.90
N TYR A 104 1.74 -1.61 -12.38
CA TYR A 104 0.46 -1.63 -13.09
C TYR A 104 -0.72 -1.48 -12.11
N CYS A 105 -0.60 -2.02 -10.89
CA CYS A 105 -1.58 -1.80 -9.82
C CYS A 105 -1.62 -0.33 -9.41
N ALA A 106 -0.48 0.32 -9.26
CA ALA A 106 -0.42 1.77 -8.99
C ALA A 106 -1.16 2.63 -10.02
N LYS A 107 -1.27 2.16 -11.29
CA LYS A 107 -2.03 2.83 -12.34
C LYS A 107 -3.53 2.50 -12.31
N ALA A 108 -3.89 1.30 -11.87
CA ALA A 108 -5.26 0.81 -11.84
C ALA A 108 -6.04 1.32 -10.63
N GLU A 109 -5.40 1.37 -9.46
CA GLU A 109 -6.03 1.66 -8.16
C GLU A 109 -6.82 2.97 -8.14
N PRO A 110 -6.29 4.14 -8.57
CA PRO A 110 -7.04 5.39 -8.52
C PRO A 110 -8.30 5.35 -9.38
N LYS A 111 -8.25 4.63 -10.51
CA LYS A 111 -9.39 4.48 -11.40
C LYS A 111 -10.44 3.54 -10.81
N PHE A 112 -9.99 2.51 -10.11
CA PHE A 112 -10.88 1.57 -9.43
C PHE A 112 -11.58 2.23 -8.24
N GLU A 113 -10.88 3.05 -7.47
CA GLU A 113 -11.50 3.88 -6.42
C GLU A 113 -12.56 4.85 -6.98
N GLU A 114 -12.28 5.46 -8.14
CA GLU A 114 -13.24 6.34 -8.79
C GLU A 114 -14.47 5.54 -9.32
N ALA A 115 -14.23 4.35 -9.88
CA ALA A 115 -15.30 3.45 -10.28
C ALA A 115 -16.16 3.03 -9.07
N ALA A 116 -15.54 2.78 -7.90
CA ALA A 116 -16.25 2.47 -6.67
C ALA A 116 -17.21 3.59 -6.25
N LYS A 117 -16.81 4.86 -6.40
CA LYS A 117 -17.68 6.01 -6.13
C LYS A 117 -18.87 6.07 -7.10
N LYS A 118 -18.65 5.79 -8.39
CA LYS A 118 -19.72 5.73 -9.40
C LYS A 118 -20.66 4.55 -9.23
N LEU A 119 -20.21 3.49 -8.56
CA LEU A 119 -20.99 2.27 -8.29
C LEU A 119 -21.61 2.27 -6.88
N ASP A 120 -21.44 3.34 -6.10
CA ASP A 120 -22.05 3.43 -4.76
C ASP A 120 -23.57 3.34 -4.82
N GLY A 121 -24.15 2.48 -3.99
CA GLY A 121 -25.59 2.18 -4.01
C GLY A 121 -26.05 1.30 -5.19
N ILE A 122 -25.15 0.85 -6.07
CA ILE A 122 -25.46 0.02 -7.24
C ILE A 122 -24.84 -1.38 -7.11
N MET A 123 -23.55 -1.45 -6.78
CA MET A 123 -22.78 -2.68 -6.65
C MET A 123 -21.83 -2.58 -5.46
N ASN A 124 -21.45 -3.72 -4.94
CA ASN A 124 -20.34 -3.79 -3.98
C ASN A 124 -19.01 -3.69 -4.73
N VAL A 125 -18.05 -2.92 -4.19
CA VAL A 125 -16.71 -2.80 -4.75
C VAL A 125 -15.69 -3.08 -3.67
N THR A 126 -14.76 -4.01 -3.93
CA THR A 126 -13.81 -4.51 -2.95
C THR A 126 -12.41 -4.64 -3.52
N VAL A 127 -11.40 -4.55 -2.66
CA VAL A 127 -10.00 -4.85 -2.97
C VAL A 127 -9.57 -6.08 -2.20
N ARG A 128 -8.77 -6.95 -2.84
CA ARG A 128 -8.14 -8.12 -2.23
C ARG A 128 -6.64 -8.13 -2.50
N HIS A 129 -5.89 -8.59 -1.53
CA HIS A 129 -4.45 -8.76 -1.66
C HIS A 129 -4.07 -9.91 -2.59
N MET A 130 -3.13 -9.65 -3.48
CA MET A 130 -2.50 -10.66 -4.34
C MET A 130 -1.01 -10.37 -4.49
N PRO A 131 -0.21 -10.51 -3.41
CA PRO A 131 1.23 -10.29 -3.48
C PRO A 131 1.89 -11.32 -4.38
N LEU A 132 2.62 -10.85 -5.40
CA LEU A 132 3.28 -11.72 -6.38
C LEU A 132 4.66 -12.16 -5.89
N ASN A 133 5.01 -13.42 -6.09
CA ASN A 133 6.30 -13.98 -5.64
C ASN A 133 7.53 -13.30 -6.24
N MET A 134 7.38 -12.64 -7.40
CA MET A 134 8.46 -11.89 -8.04
C MET A 134 8.76 -10.55 -7.35
N HIS A 135 7.89 -10.09 -6.47
CA HIS A 135 7.98 -8.81 -5.78
C HIS A 135 8.41 -9.01 -4.32
N ALA A 136 9.69 -8.77 -4.03
CA ALA A 136 10.28 -9.08 -2.73
C ALA A 136 9.63 -8.38 -1.53
N ASN A 137 9.03 -7.21 -1.75
CA ASN A 137 8.39 -6.38 -0.73
C ASN A 137 6.85 -6.36 -0.82
N ALA A 138 6.24 -7.18 -1.68
CA ALA A 138 4.78 -7.22 -1.83
C ALA A 138 4.06 -7.66 -0.55
N VAL A 139 4.53 -8.72 0.11
CA VAL A 139 3.98 -9.19 1.39
C VAL A 139 4.20 -8.16 2.51
N PRO A 140 5.40 -7.61 2.73
CA PRO A 140 5.58 -6.51 3.69
C PRO A 140 4.67 -5.31 3.46
N ALA A 141 4.45 -4.91 2.20
CA ALA A 141 3.55 -3.81 1.87
C ALA A 141 2.09 -4.15 2.21
N ALA A 142 1.64 -5.37 1.90
CA ALA A 142 0.30 -5.83 2.27
C ALA A 142 0.11 -5.88 3.80
N LEU A 143 1.13 -6.32 4.56
CA LEU A 143 1.11 -6.28 6.03
C LEU A 143 0.99 -4.84 6.55
N ALA A 144 1.65 -3.87 5.93
CA ALA A 144 1.54 -2.46 6.32
C ALA A 144 0.12 -1.92 6.06
N VAL A 145 -0.52 -2.32 4.96
CA VAL A 145 -1.92 -1.96 4.70
C VAL A 145 -2.86 -2.59 5.73
N GLU A 146 -2.67 -3.86 6.07
CA GLU A 146 -3.47 -4.52 7.11
C GLU A 146 -3.28 -3.87 8.49
N ALA A 147 -2.05 -3.48 8.85
CA ALA A 147 -1.78 -2.76 10.09
C ALA A 147 -2.47 -1.38 10.13
N ALA A 148 -2.54 -0.69 9.00
CA ALA A 148 -3.27 0.57 8.89
C ALA A 148 -4.80 0.33 8.88
N THR A 149 -5.25 -0.78 8.29
CA THR A 149 -6.67 -1.19 8.28
C THR A 149 -7.20 -1.38 9.70
N ALA A 150 -6.39 -1.94 10.61
CA ALA A 150 -6.75 -2.08 12.01
C ALA A 150 -7.06 -0.73 12.72
N GLN A 151 -6.58 0.37 12.13
CA GLN A 151 -6.83 1.74 12.60
C GLN A 151 -7.73 2.55 11.63
N GLY A 152 -8.42 1.87 10.70
CA GLY A 152 -9.36 2.50 9.77
C GLY A 152 -8.72 3.29 8.64
N LYS A 153 -7.43 3.04 8.31
CA LYS A 153 -6.63 3.79 7.33
C LYS A 153 -6.11 2.94 6.17
N HIS A 154 -6.95 1.99 5.70
CA HIS A 154 -6.59 1.10 4.57
C HIS A 154 -6.22 1.87 3.30
N LEU A 155 -7.13 2.71 2.82
CA LEU A 155 -6.95 3.44 1.56
C LEU A 155 -5.80 4.42 1.64
N GLU A 156 -5.66 5.12 2.76
CA GLU A 156 -4.59 6.10 2.93
C GLU A 156 -3.22 5.43 2.89
N MET A 157 -3.07 4.25 3.52
CA MET A 157 -1.82 3.50 3.47
C MET A 157 -1.59 2.88 2.08
N ALA A 158 -2.61 2.29 1.45
CA ALA A 158 -2.54 1.76 0.10
C ALA A 158 -2.07 2.83 -0.89
N ASN A 159 -2.71 3.99 -0.88
CA ASN A 159 -2.37 5.13 -1.71
C ASN A 159 -0.96 5.68 -1.42
N LYS A 160 -0.57 5.74 -0.13
CA LYS A 160 0.79 6.13 0.26
C LYS A 160 1.82 5.19 -0.36
N LEU A 161 1.63 3.87 -0.25
CA LEU A 161 2.52 2.87 -0.81
C LEU A 161 2.61 2.95 -2.34
N PHE A 162 1.49 3.10 -3.04
CA PHE A 162 1.50 3.25 -4.49
C PHE A 162 2.21 4.53 -4.94
N ASN A 163 1.95 5.65 -4.29
CA ASN A 163 2.55 6.94 -4.65
C ASN A 163 4.05 7.01 -4.35
N THR A 164 4.55 6.18 -3.43
CA THR A 164 5.97 6.15 -3.01
C THR A 164 6.67 4.85 -3.38
N GLN A 165 6.16 4.08 -4.35
CA GLN A 165 6.75 2.78 -4.73
C GLN A 165 8.26 2.83 -4.97
N ASN A 166 8.77 3.92 -5.53
CA ASN A 166 10.20 4.05 -5.84
C ASN A 166 11.07 4.13 -4.59
N ASP A 167 10.51 4.56 -3.46
CA ASP A 167 11.25 4.77 -2.22
C ASP A 167 11.47 3.45 -1.47
N TRP A 168 10.57 2.47 -1.63
CA TRP A 168 10.58 1.26 -0.82
C TRP A 168 10.72 -0.05 -1.61
N LYS A 169 10.31 -0.09 -2.89
CA LYS A 169 10.24 -1.35 -3.65
C LYS A 169 11.55 -2.12 -3.77
N ASN A 170 12.70 -1.42 -3.65
CA ASN A 170 14.03 -2.00 -3.80
C ASN A 170 14.79 -2.12 -2.47
N ILE A 171 14.20 -1.78 -1.35
CA ILE A 171 14.82 -1.93 -0.02
C ILE A 171 14.93 -3.43 0.28
N LYS A 172 16.16 -3.88 0.56
CA LYS A 172 16.44 -5.29 0.89
C LYS A 172 16.44 -5.55 2.40
N GLU A 173 16.79 -4.54 3.17
CA GLU A 173 16.92 -4.61 4.62
C GLU A 173 15.55 -4.43 5.28
N ARG A 174 15.09 -5.50 5.94
CA ARG A 174 13.75 -5.53 6.58
C ARG A 174 13.55 -4.42 7.60
N ASP A 175 14.57 -4.11 8.40
CA ASP A 175 14.48 -3.07 9.42
C ASP A 175 14.31 -1.67 8.82
N LYS A 176 15.01 -1.40 7.71
CA LYS A 176 14.84 -0.13 6.99
C LYS A 176 13.44 -0.01 6.38
N LEU A 177 12.93 -1.10 5.80
CA LEU A 177 11.59 -1.13 5.23
C LEU A 177 10.53 -0.90 6.31
N ARG A 178 10.67 -1.58 7.46
CA ARG A 178 9.80 -1.41 8.62
C ARG A 178 9.84 0.03 9.14
N THR A 179 11.03 0.61 9.30
CA THR A 179 11.19 2.01 9.74
C THR A 179 10.45 2.95 8.79
N LEU A 180 10.61 2.77 7.48
CA LEU A 180 9.94 3.61 6.49
C LEU A 180 8.41 3.47 6.56
N PHE A 181 7.89 2.26 6.74
CA PHE A 181 6.44 2.05 6.89
C PHE A 181 5.90 2.63 8.20
N ASN A 182 6.68 2.62 9.28
CA ASN A 182 6.35 3.31 10.52
C ASN A 182 6.34 4.85 10.34
N ASP A 183 7.24 5.40 9.52
CA ASP A 183 7.22 6.82 9.15
C ASP A 183 5.96 7.15 8.34
N TYR A 184 5.55 6.29 7.40
CA TYR A 184 4.28 6.47 6.68
C TYR A 184 3.08 6.42 7.62
N ALA A 185 3.05 5.48 8.57
CA ALA A 185 2.01 5.40 9.57
C ALA A 185 1.91 6.70 10.39
N LYS A 186 3.06 7.25 10.79
CA LYS A 186 3.13 8.55 11.49
C LYS A 186 2.60 9.71 10.63
N GLU A 187 2.98 9.78 9.35
CA GLU A 187 2.50 10.81 8.41
C GLU A 187 0.98 10.73 8.20
N LEU A 188 0.40 9.53 8.25
CA LEU A 188 -1.04 9.28 8.16
C LEU A 188 -1.79 9.51 9.47
N GLY A 189 -1.08 9.89 10.55
CA GLY A 189 -1.67 10.15 11.86
C GLY A 189 -2.07 8.90 12.63
N LEU A 190 -1.49 7.74 12.28
CA LEU A 190 -1.71 6.48 12.99
C LEU A 190 -0.93 6.43 14.31
N ASN A 191 -1.42 5.64 15.26
CA ASN A 191 -0.61 5.23 16.41
C ASN A 191 0.48 4.26 15.91
N VAL A 192 1.74 4.74 15.89
CA VAL A 192 2.88 3.99 15.35
C VAL A 192 3.19 2.75 16.16
N GLU A 193 3.03 2.78 17.49
CA GLU A 193 3.28 1.63 18.35
C GLU A 193 2.28 0.49 18.05
N GLU A 194 1.00 0.82 17.95
CA GLU A 194 -0.03 -0.16 17.59
C GLU A 194 0.13 -0.64 16.15
N PHE A 195 0.45 0.24 15.21
CA PHE A 195 0.74 -0.11 13.83
C PHE A 195 1.89 -1.14 13.75
N ASP A 196 2.99 -0.84 14.39
CA ASP A 196 4.18 -1.71 14.40
C ASP A 196 3.92 -3.06 15.06
N LYS A 197 3.14 -3.08 16.14
CA LYS A 197 2.70 -4.29 16.82
C LYS A 197 1.84 -5.17 15.90
N VAL A 198 0.87 -4.57 15.18
CA VAL A 198 0.04 -5.31 14.22
C VAL A 198 0.86 -5.75 13.02
N LEU A 199 1.73 -4.89 12.47
CA LEU A 199 2.62 -5.21 11.36
C LEU A 199 3.46 -6.47 11.61
N LEU A 200 3.89 -6.70 12.85
CA LEU A 200 4.72 -7.83 13.27
C LEU A 200 3.93 -9.03 13.78
N ALA A 201 2.63 -8.90 13.99
CA ALA A 201 1.82 -9.98 14.52
C ALA A 201 1.64 -11.10 13.49
N SER A 202 1.78 -12.36 13.95
CA SER A 202 1.63 -13.54 13.09
C SER A 202 0.24 -13.67 12.45
N ASP A 203 -0.76 -13.06 13.04
CA ASP A 203 -2.14 -13.13 12.55
C ASP A 203 -2.44 -12.15 11.42
N THR A 204 -1.63 -11.10 11.28
CA THR A 204 -1.80 -10.09 10.22
C THR A 204 -1.63 -10.65 8.80
N VAL A 205 -0.93 -11.77 8.65
CA VAL A 205 -0.80 -12.44 7.36
C VAL A 205 -2.06 -13.21 6.95
N LYS A 206 -2.96 -13.53 7.87
CA LYS A 206 -4.14 -14.38 7.58
C LYS A 206 -5.08 -13.81 6.53
N PRO A 207 -5.53 -12.53 6.59
CA PRO A 207 -6.34 -11.94 5.54
C PRO A 207 -5.62 -11.94 4.19
N ILE A 208 -4.32 -11.67 4.16
CA ILE A 208 -3.51 -11.68 2.93
C ILE A 208 -3.48 -13.08 2.30
N GLN A 209 -3.23 -14.11 3.13
CA GLN A 209 -3.22 -15.49 2.67
C GLN A 209 -4.59 -15.92 2.13
N ARG A 210 -5.66 -15.58 2.82
CA ARG A 210 -7.04 -15.89 2.38
C ARG A 210 -7.36 -15.24 1.04
N ASP A 211 -6.98 -13.98 0.85
CA ASP A 211 -7.18 -13.27 -0.41
C ASP A 211 -6.37 -13.92 -1.54
N TYR A 212 -5.13 -14.30 -1.26
CA TYR A 212 -4.26 -15.00 -2.20
C TYR A 212 -4.85 -16.37 -2.60
N ASP A 213 -5.28 -17.16 -1.62
CA ASP A 213 -5.88 -18.48 -1.86
C ASP A 213 -7.16 -18.37 -2.69
N HIS A 214 -7.97 -17.35 -2.39
CA HIS A 214 -9.17 -17.05 -3.17
C HIS A 214 -8.84 -16.63 -4.60
N ALA A 215 -7.84 -15.78 -4.80
CA ALA A 215 -7.37 -15.37 -6.13
C ALA A 215 -6.93 -16.59 -6.96
N VAL A 216 -6.15 -17.48 -6.36
CA VAL A 216 -5.70 -18.73 -6.99
C VAL A 216 -6.91 -19.63 -7.34
N LYS A 217 -7.85 -19.78 -6.42
CA LYS A 217 -9.07 -20.60 -6.62
C LYS A 217 -9.89 -20.15 -7.82
N ILE A 218 -10.04 -18.85 -8.04
CA ILE A 218 -10.81 -18.31 -9.18
C ILE A 218 -9.97 -18.11 -10.44
N GLY A 219 -8.68 -18.48 -10.43
CA GLY A 219 -7.81 -18.46 -11.60
C GLY A 219 -7.12 -17.13 -11.89
N VAL A 220 -6.96 -16.26 -10.90
CA VAL A 220 -6.13 -15.04 -11.03
C VAL A 220 -4.68 -15.42 -11.26
N LYS A 221 -4.05 -14.89 -12.32
CA LYS A 221 -2.68 -15.24 -12.73
C LYS A 221 -1.67 -14.13 -12.51
N GLY A 222 -2.13 -12.93 -12.18
CA GLY A 222 -1.29 -11.74 -12.01
C GLY A 222 -2.10 -10.54 -11.55
N THR A 223 -1.45 -9.39 -11.44
CA THR A 223 -2.07 -8.16 -10.95
C THR A 223 -1.76 -6.97 -11.86
N PRO A 224 -2.68 -6.00 -11.99
CA PRO A 224 -4.03 -6.02 -11.46
C PRO A 224 -4.91 -7.04 -12.19
N THR A 225 -5.82 -7.69 -11.49
CA THR A 225 -6.88 -8.49 -12.09
C THR A 225 -8.23 -8.06 -11.51
N PHE A 226 -9.22 -7.92 -12.38
CA PHE A 226 -10.58 -7.56 -12.00
C PHE A 226 -11.48 -8.79 -12.06
N ALA A 227 -12.40 -8.89 -11.12
CA ALA A 227 -13.42 -9.95 -11.10
C ALA A 227 -14.78 -9.38 -10.76
N VAL A 228 -15.85 -10.04 -11.20
CA VAL A 228 -17.23 -9.77 -10.80
C VAL A 228 -17.85 -11.07 -10.35
N ASN A 229 -18.39 -11.10 -9.14
CA ASN A 229 -18.99 -12.30 -8.55
C ASN A 229 -18.09 -13.54 -8.69
N ASP A 230 -16.81 -13.37 -8.31
CA ASP A 230 -15.76 -14.40 -8.36
C ASP A 230 -15.44 -14.96 -9.77
N LYS A 231 -15.85 -14.26 -10.82
CA LYS A 231 -15.44 -14.54 -12.19
C LYS A 231 -14.44 -13.49 -12.65
N VAL A 232 -13.27 -13.93 -13.07
CA VAL A 232 -12.26 -13.05 -13.67
C VAL A 232 -12.84 -12.39 -14.91
N VAL A 233 -12.70 -11.08 -14.99
CA VAL A 233 -13.16 -10.26 -16.12
C VAL A 233 -11.99 -10.09 -17.10
N GLU A 234 -12.17 -10.56 -18.33
CA GLU A 234 -11.19 -10.38 -19.39
C GLU A 234 -11.34 -9.01 -20.07
N GLY A 235 -10.23 -8.53 -20.64
CA GLY A 235 -10.21 -7.27 -21.40
C GLY A 235 -10.10 -5.99 -20.56
N LEU A 236 -10.04 -6.11 -19.24
CA LEU A 236 -9.70 -5.00 -18.34
C LEU A 236 -8.26 -5.11 -17.88
N ASP A 237 -7.57 -3.99 -17.87
CA ASP A 237 -6.18 -3.87 -17.40
C ASP A 237 -5.90 -2.51 -16.75
N SER A 238 -4.62 -2.23 -16.46
CA SER A 238 -4.21 -0.96 -15.85
C SER A 238 -4.41 0.27 -16.73
N SER A 239 -4.67 0.10 -18.04
CA SER A 239 -4.94 1.21 -18.97
C SER A 239 -6.44 1.52 -19.10
N SER A 240 -7.32 0.60 -18.71
CA SER A 240 -8.78 0.76 -18.76
C SER A 240 -9.23 2.07 -18.10
N SER A 241 -10.18 2.73 -18.71
CA SER A 241 -10.77 3.95 -18.15
C SER A 241 -11.76 3.64 -17.03
N VAL A 242 -12.13 4.62 -16.23
CA VAL A 242 -13.16 4.49 -15.21
C VAL A 242 -14.50 4.05 -15.82
N ASP A 243 -14.85 4.59 -16.99
CA ASP A 243 -16.10 4.24 -17.65
C ASP A 243 -16.08 2.82 -18.22
N ASP A 244 -14.92 2.33 -18.69
CA ASP A 244 -14.75 0.91 -19.07
C ASP A 244 -14.95 0.00 -17.87
N LEU A 245 -14.35 0.34 -16.72
CA LEU A 245 -14.53 -0.41 -15.48
C LEU A 245 -16.01 -0.47 -15.08
N VAL A 246 -16.66 0.69 -14.95
CA VAL A 246 -18.06 0.79 -14.52
C VAL A 246 -18.99 0.05 -15.46
N SER A 247 -18.88 0.28 -16.78
CA SER A 247 -19.76 -0.34 -17.76
C SER A 247 -19.59 -1.86 -17.81
N THR A 248 -18.34 -2.32 -17.74
CA THR A 248 -18.03 -3.75 -17.73
C THR A 248 -18.53 -4.42 -16.45
N PHE A 249 -18.29 -3.84 -15.28
CA PHE A 249 -18.75 -4.43 -14.03
C PHE A 249 -20.28 -4.52 -13.97
N LYS A 250 -20.99 -3.48 -14.40
CA LYS A 250 -22.46 -3.53 -14.49
C LYS A 250 -22.95 -4.62 -15.43
N ARG A 251 -22.34 -4.74 -16.62
CA ARG A 251 -22.67 -5.78 -17.60
C ARG A 251 -22.45 -7.18 -17.03
N GLU A 252 -21.29 -7.44 -16.42
CA GLU A 252 -20.95 -8.75 -15.86
C GLU A 252 -21.81 -9.12 -14.65
N ALA A 253 -22.28 -8.12 -13.89
CA ALA A 253 -23.20 -8.32 -12.78
C ALA A 253 -24.67 -8.38 -13.21
N GLY A 254 -25.02 -8.16 -14.49
CA GLY A 254 -26.39 -8.11 -14.98
C GLY A 254 -27.16 -6.88 -14.50
N VAL A 255 -26.47 -5.81 -14.13
CA VAL A 255 -27.07 -4.53 -13.69
C VAL A 255 -27.34 -3.65 -14.92
N LYS A 256 -28.57 -3.17 -15.02
CA LYS A 256 -29.03 -2.28 -16.10
C LYS A 256 -28.67 -0.82 -15.84
#